data_c4024479ecbeced8e2658aec08608bbc
#
_entry.id   c4024479ecbeced8e2658aec08608bbc
#
_cell.length_a   1.000
_cell.length_b   1.000
_cell.length_c   1.000
_cell.angle_alpha   90.00
_cell.angle_beta   90.00
_cell.angle_gamma   90.00
#
_symmetry.space_group_name_H-M   'P 1'
#
loop_
_entity.id
_entity.type
_entity.pdbx_description
1 polymer ?
#
loop_
_entity_poly.entity_id
_entity_poly.type
_entity_poly.pdbx_seq_one_letter_code
_entity_poly.pdbx_strand_id
1 'polypeptide(L)'
;MENSKAAIDTNVLIYLYDQSSNHKRTIAEKLVSDGPFISGQVISEFLNTTRRLLSLPKRQILDKCIQLIDNCRVMPIEKSTLVASLFLIEKYDFQLFDSLIVASALESGCKTLYSEDMQHELVVEERLKIVNPFI
;
A
#
# COMPACT_ATOMS: atom_id res chain seq x y z
N MET A 1 -8.23 6.90 22.08
CA MET A 1 -8.48 7.58 20.83
C MET A 1 -8.49 6.60 19.65
N GLU A 2 -9.43 6.80 18.80
CA GLU A 2 -9.57 5.91 17.66
C GLU A 2 -8.79 6.44 16.47
N ASN A 3 -7.88 5.64 15.96
CA ASN A 3 -7.13 6.02 14.76
C ASN A 3 -7.90 5.63 13.52
N SER A 4 -7.88 6.51 12.53
CA SER A 4 -8.41 6.17 11.23
C SER A 4 -7.61 5.03 10.65
N LYS A 5 -8.32 4.06 10.08
CA LYS A 5 -7.65 2.97 9.39
C LYS A 5 -7.01 3.50 8.11
N ALA A 6 -5.77 3.13 7.91
CA ALA A 6 -5.03 3.55 6.72
C ALA A 6 -4.41 2.35 6.03
N ALA A 7 -4.33 2.42 4.71
CA ALA A 7 -3.63 1.45 3.89
C ALA A 7 -2.46 2.13 3.21
N ILE A 8 -1.45 1.35 2.83
CA ILE A 8 -0.25 1.90 2.19
C ILE A 8 0.02 1.16 0.88
N ASP A 9 0.31 1.94 -0.16
CA ASP A 9 0.72 1.44 -1.47
C ASP A 9 2.22 1.10 -1.45
N THR A 10 2.63 0.26 -2.36
CA THR A 10 4.01 -0.23 -2.47
C THR A 10 5.03 0.90 -2.59
N ASN A 11 4.72 1.91 -3.41
CA ASN A 11 5.68 3.00 -3.67
C ASN A 11 6.06 3.76 -2.40
N VAL A 12 5.22 3.76 -1.39
CA VAL A 12 5.55 4.38 -0.10
C VAL A 12 6.46 3.46 0.71
N LEU A 13 6.17 2.16 0.74
CA LEU A 13 6.95 1.19 1.51
C LEU A 13 8.38 1.05 1.03
N ILE A 14 8.61 1.21 -0.26
CA ILE A 14 9.93 1.04 -0.86
C ILE A 14 10.94 2.03 -0.26
N TYR A 15 10.48 3.20 0.16
CA TYR A 15 11.38 4.19 0.76
C TYR A 15 12.01 3.73 2.08
N LEU A 16 11.49 2.66 2.68
CA LEU A 16 12.15 2.06 3.85
C LEU A 16 13.52 1.49 3.50
N TYR A 17 13.72 1.12 2.24
CA TYR A 17 14.95 0.48 1.77
C TYR A 17 15.65 1.24 0.67
N ASP A 18 15.03 2.30 0.15
CA ASP A 18 15.61 3.15 -0.88
C ASP A 18 16.28 4.33 -0.19
N GLN A 19 17.60 4.43 -0.34
CA GLN A 19 18.40 5.44 0.34
C GLN A 19 18.36 6.81 -0.35
N SER A 20 17.59 6.95 -1.41
CA SER A 20 17.61 8.18 -2.22
C SER A 20 17.03 9.40 -1.52
N SER A 21 16.21 9.21 -0.49
CA SER A 21 15.60 10.33 0.22
C SER A 21 15.38 10.01 1.68
N ASN A 22 16.14 10.68 2.57
CA ASN A 22 15.93 10.53 4.00
C ASN A 22 14.58 11.08 4.44
N HIS A 23 14.12 12.15 3.79
CA HIS A 23 12.83 12.75 4.12
C HIS A 23 11.69 11.76 3.89
N LYS A 24 11.67 11.12 2.73
CA LYS A 24 10.62 10.16 2.41
C LYS A 24 10.71 8.90 3.28
N ARG A 25 11.95 8.47 3.58
CA ARG A 25 12.12 7.30 4.45
C ARG A 25 11.57 7.56 5.84
N THR A 26 11.83 8.75 6.41
CA THR A 26 11.32 9.10 7.72
C THR A 26 9.81 9.07 7.76
N ILE A 27 9.17 9.61 6.73
CA ILE A 27 7.71 9.59 6.63
C ILE A 27 7.19 8.15 6.52
N ALA A 28 7.82 7.34 5.66
CA ALA A 28 7.41 5.95 5.49
C ALA A 28 7.53 5.16 6.81
N GLU A 29 8.63 5.37 7.54
CA GLU A 29 8.82 4.70 8.83
C GLU A 29 7.71 5.04 9.81
N LYS A 30 7.34 6.30 9.84
CA LYS A 30 6.27 6.73 10.75
C LYS A 30 4.93 6.09 10.36
N LEU A 31 4.62 6.07 9.08
CA LEU A 31 3.36 5.48 8.62
C LEU A 31 3.29 3.99 8.95
N VAL A 32 4.39 3.26 8.76
CA VAL A 32 4.43 1.83 9.07
C VAL A 32 4.31 1.60 10.58
N SER A 33 4.89 2.48 11.39
CA SER A 33 4.81 2.32 12.85
C SER A 33 3.39 2.43 13.38
N ASP A 34 2.47 3.03 12.61
CA ASP A 34 1.08 3.17 13.00
C ASP A 34 0.24 1.91 12.72
N GLY A 35 0.84 0.85 12.19
CA GLY A 35 0.16 -0.42 11.97
C GLY A 35 -0.86 -0.39 10.84
N PRO A 36 -0.48 0.03 9.64
CA PRO A 36 -1.41 0.17 8.53
C PRO A 36 -1.84 -1.17 7.94
N PHE A 37 -2.86 -1.11 7.08
CA PHE A 37 -3.26 -2.26 6.27
C PHE A 37 -2.40 -2.34 5.02
N ILE A 38 -2.02 -3.55 4.63
CA ILE A 38 -1.26 -3.83 3.41
C ILE A 38 -1.95 -4.98 2.69
N SER A 39 -2.29 -4.77 1.42
CA SER A 39 -2.96 -5.80 0.64
C SER A 39 -1.98 -6.86 0.14
N GLY A 40 -2.52 -8.03 -0.23
CA GLY A 40 -1.71 -9.07 -0.86
C GLY A 40 -1.05 -8.58 -2.13
N GLN A 41 -1.71 -7.68 -2.87
CA GLN A 41 -1.12 -7.10 -4.07
C GLN A 41 0.13 -6.28 -3.74
N VAL A 42 0.06 -5.46 -2.69
CA VAL A 42 1.20 -4.65 -2.26
C VAL A 42 2.35 -5.55 -1.81
N ILE A 43 2.05 -6.65 -1.13
CA ILE A 43 3.09 -7.60 -0.71
C ILE A 43 3.83 -8.14 -1.93
N SER A 44 3.09 -8.58 -2.96
CA SER A 44 3.72 -9.11 -4.17
C SER A 44 4.59 -8.07 -4.87
N GLU A 45 4.09 -6.85 -5.00
CA GLU A 45 4.85 -5.76 -5.62
C GLU A 45 6.08 -5.41 -4.79
N PHE A 46 5.95 -5.39 -3.48
CA PHE A 46 7.06 -5.12 -2.58
C PHE A 46 8.17 -6.15 -2.73
N LEU A 47 7.82 -7.44 -2.74
CA LEU A 47 8.81 -8.50 -2.93
C LEU A 47 9.53 -8.36 -4.27
N ASN A 48 8.79 -8.07 -5.32
CA ASN A 48 9.37 -7.95 -6.65
C ASN A 48 10.30 -6.74 -6.77
N THR A 49 9.88 -5.60 -6.24
CA THR A 49 10.68 -4.38 -6.30
C THR A 49 11.91 -4.47 -5.40
N THR A 50 11.74 -4.98 -4.18
CA THR A 50 12.82 -5.10 -3.21
C THR A 50 13.89 -6.05 -3.72
N ARG A 51 13.47 -7.14 -4.37
CA ARG A 51 14.38 -8.11 -4.96
C ARG A 51 15.33 -7.44 -5.96
N ARG A 52 14.80 -6.54 -6.79
CA ARG A 52 15.61 -5.83 -7.79
C ARG A 52 16.45 -4.74 -7.14
N LEU A 53 15.90 -4.04 -6.16
CA LEU A 53 16.57 -2.89 -5.55
C LEU A 53 17.76 -3.31 -4.70
N LEU A 54 17.62 -4.37 -3.91
CA LEU A 54 18.63 -4.74 -2.91
C LEU A 54 19.59 -5.81 -3.38
N SER A 55 19.25 -6.56 -4.42
CA SER A 55 20.10 -7.64 -4.96
C SER A 55 20.52 -8.63 -3.88
N LEU A 56 19.63 -8.93 -2.95
CA LEU A 56 19.88 -9.88 -1.88
C LEU A 56 19.31 -11.25 -2.24
N PRO A 57 19.80 -12.32 -1.60
CA PRO A 57 19.21 -13.64 -1.79
C PRO A 57 17.72 -13.63 -1.45
N LYS A 58 16.95 -14.47 -2.14
CA LYS A 58 15.49 -14.48 -1.99
C LYS A 58 15.05 -14.72 -0.54
N ARG A 59 15.82 -15.51 0.22
CA ARG A 59 15.50 -15.78 1.62
C ARG A 59 15.54 -14.49 2.44
N GLN A 60 16.52 -13.64 2.19
CA GLN A 60 16.65 -12.39 2.92
C GLN A 60 15.59 -11.39 2.51
N ILE A 61 15.20 -11.39 1.23
CA ILE A 61 14.12 -10.53 0.75
C ILE A 61 12.81 -10.91 1.45
N LEU A 62 12.51 -12.20 1.50
CA LEU A 62 11.28 -12.65 2.14
C LEU A 62 11.30 -12.34 3.64
N ASP A 63 12.44 -12.51 4.29
CA ASP A 63 12.57 -12.20 5.71
C ASP A 63 12.32 -10.72 6.00
N LYS A 64 12.83 -9.82 5.16
CA LYS A 64 12.56 -8.39 5.31
C LYS A 64 11.07 -8.09 5.18
N CYS A 65 10.40 -8.76 4.26
CA CYS A 65 8.96 -8.60 4.10
C CYS A 65 8.20 -9.07 5.34
N ILE A 66 8.59 -10.21 5.89
CA ILE A 66 7.96 -10.73 7.10
C ILE A 66 8.13 -9.75 8.26
N GLN A 67 9.32 -9.18 8.41
CA GLN A 67 9.56 -8.19 9.45
C GLN A 67 8.68 -6.95 9.26
N LEU A 68 8.51 -6.53 8.02
CA LEU A 68 7.65 -5.39 7.72
C LEU A 68 6.20 -5.67 8.12
N ILE A 69 5.65 -6.82 7.72
CA ILE A 69 4.24 -7.09 7.97
C ILE A 69 3.95 -7.40 9.43
N ASP A 70 4.97 -7.66 10.26
CA ASP A 70 4.75 -7.81 11.70
C ASP A 70 4.14 -6.56 12.31
N ASN A 71 4.35 -5.40 11.70
CA ASN A 71 3.79 -4.13 12.17
C ASN A 71 2.51 -3.75 11.43
N CYS A 72 2.05 -4.58 10.51
CA CYS A 72 0.96 -4.25 9.61
C CYS A 72 -0.16 -5.28 9.70
N ARG A 73 -1.31 -4.91 9.13
CA ARG A 73 -2.45 -5.83 8.99
C ARG A 73 -2.55 -6.22 7.53
N VAL A 74 -2.48 -7.51 7.23
CA VAL A 74 -2.49 -7.99 5.86
C VAL A 74 -3.91 -8.26 5.40
N MET A 75 -4.26 -7.75 4.22
CA MET A 75 -5.56 -7.97 3.61
C MET A 75 -5.39 -8.91 2.42
N PRO A 76 -6.02 -10.09 2.45
CA PRO A 76 -5.92 -11.00 1.31
C PRO A 76 -6.72 -10.48 0.13
N ILE A 77 -6.31 -10.91 -1.07
CA ILE A 77 -7.08 -10.65 -2.29
C ILE A 77 -8.06 -11.80 -2.45
N GLU A 78 -9.35 -11.48 -2.41
CA GLU A 78 -10.41 -12.48 -2.53
C GLU A 78 -11.23 -12.22 -3.78
N LYS A 79 -12.17 -13.10 -4.08
CA LYS A 79 -13.03 -12.92 -5.24
C LYS A 79 -13.79 -11.61 -5.16
N SER A 80 -14.27 -11.25 -3.97
CA SER A 80 -14.98 -9.98 -3.78
C SER A 80 -14.10 -8.78 -4.12
N THR A 81 -12.81 -8.88 -3.83
CA THR A 81 -11.87 -7.82 -4.16
C THR A 81 -11.77 -7.62 -5.67
N LEU A 82 -11.74 -8.73 -6.43
CA LEU A 82 -11.68 -8.66 -7.88
C LEU A 82 -12.95 -8.05 -8.46
N VAL A 83 -14.11 -8.42 -7.93
CA VAL A 83 -15.38 -7.86 -8.38
C VAL A 83 -15.43 -6.36 -8.12
N ALA A 84 -15.01 -5.94 -6.92
CA ALA A 84 -14.96 -4.51 -6.58
C ALA A 84 -13.99 -3.76 -7.49
N SER A 85 -12.85 -4.38 -7.83
CA SER A 85 -11.86 -3.77 -8.71
C SER A 85 -12.43 -3.49 -10.10
N LEU A 86 -13.20 -4.42 -10.63
CA LEU A 86 -13.83 -4.23 -11.93
C LEU A 86 -14.73 -2.98 -11.92
N PHE A 87 -15.55 -2.84 -10.89
CA PHE A 87 -16.41 -1.67 -10.72
C PHE A 87 -15.58 -0.38 -10.65
N LEU A 88 -14.47 -0.40 -9.90
CA LEU A 88 -13.64 0.77 -9.72
C LEU A 88 -12.94 1.19 -11.02
N ILE A 89 -12.49 0.21 -11.82
CA ILE A 89 -11.87 0.51 -13.11
C ILE A 89 -12.89 1.23 -14.01
N GLU A 90 -14.13 0.76 -14.02
CA GLU A 90 -15.17 1.37 -14.86
C GLU A 90 -15.51 2.78 -14.41
N LYS A 91 -15.56 3.01 -13.10
CA LYS A 91 -16.00 4.30 -12.58
C LYS A 91 -14.88 5.33 -12.50
N TYR A 92 -13.64 4.91 -12.15
CA TYR A 92 -12.54 5.83 -11.87
C TYR A 92 -11.37 5.69 -12.82
N ASP A 93 -11.38 4.70 -13.69
CA ASP A 93 -10.30 4.46 -14.65
C ASP A 93 -8.94 4.20 -13.97
N PHE A 94 -8.95 3.49 -12.86
CA PHE A 94 -7.70 3.06 -12.21
C PHE A 94 -6.95 2.07 -13.09
N GLN A 95 -5.62 2.03 -12.96
CA GLN A 95 -4.83 0.97 -13.54
C GLN A 95 -5.17 -0.36 -12.85
N LEU A 96 -4.92 -1.46 -13.56
CA LEU A 96 -5.37 -2.78 -13.12
C LEU A 96 -4.98 -3.10 -11.66
N PHE A 97 -3.68 -3.03 -11.35
CA PHE A 97 -3.24 -3.41 -10.02
C PHE A 97 -3.57 -2.35 -8.97
N ASP A 98 -3.61 -1.07 -9.37
CA ASP A 98 -4.04 -0.01 -8.47
C ASP A 98 -5.48 -0.23 -8.02
N SER A 99 -6.35 -0.72 -8.92
CA SER A 99 -7.73 -1.00 -8.57
C SER A 99 -7.84 -2.06 -7.48
N LEU A 100 -6.95 -3.05 -7.49
CA LEU A 100 -6.92 -4.08 -6.45
C LEU A 100 -6.53 -3.49 -5.10
N ILE A 101 -5.57 -2.59 -5.10
CA ILE A 101 -5.11 -1.94 -3.87
C ILE A 101 -6.22 -1.07 -3.29
N VAL A 102 -6.89 -0.29 -4.14
CA VAL A 102 -8.01 0.56 -3.71
C VAL A 102 -9.17 -0.29 -3.20
N ALA A 103 -9.52 -1.36 -3.93
CA ALA A 103 -10.61 -2.25 -3.52
C ALA A 103 -10.33 -2.88 -2.15
N SER A 104 -9.08 -3.33 -1.93
CA SER A 104 -8.70 -3.91 -0.64
C SER A 104 -8.85 -2.90 0.50
N ALA A 105 -8.43 -1.67 0.25
CA ALA A 105 -8.55 -0.62 1.27
C ALA A 105 -10.01 -0.34 1.61
N LEU A 106 -10.86 -0.29 0.59
CA LEU A 106 -12.30 -0.08 0.81
C LEU A 106 -12.92 -1.24 1.59
N GLU A 107 -12.59 -2.48 1.21
CA GLU A 107 -13.13 -3.66 1.89
C GLU A 107 -12.74 -3.73 3.35
N SER A 108 -11.57 -3.20 3.69
CA SER A 108 -11.08 -3.20 5.06
C SER A 108 -11.58 -2.02 5.87
N GLY A 109 -12.38 -1.15 5.26
CA GLY A 109 -12.92 0.02 5.96
C GLY A 109 -11.90 1.12 6.19
N CYS A 110 -10.85 1.16 5.38
CA CYS A 110 -9.85 2.22 5.49
C CYS A 110 -10.43 3.54 5.07
N LYS A 111 -9.98 4.61 5.70
CA LYS A 111 -10.37 5.98 5.35
C LYS A 111 -9.30 6.67 4.54
N THR A 112 -8.08 6.19 4.58
CA THR A 112 -6.96 6.79 3.87
C THR A 112 -6.15 5.71 3.18
N LEU A 113 -5.72 5.99 1.94
CA LEU A 113 -4.75 5.17 1.23
C LEU A 113 -3.58 6.06 0.87
N TYR A 114 -2.41 5.76 1.44
CA TYR A 114 -1.21 6.52 1.14
C TYR A 114 -0.56 5.98 -0.12
N SER A 115 -0.42 6.82 -1.12
CA SER A 115 0.17 6.47 -2.42
C SER A 115 0.85 7.69 -3.02
N GLU A 116 2.03 7.49 -3.57
CA GLU A 116 2.75 8.56 -4.25
C GLU A 116 2.28 8.72 -5.70
N ASP A 117 1.84 7.64 -6.32
CA ASP A 117 1.56 7.62 -7.76
C ASP A 117 0.10 7.86 -8.12
N MET A 118 -0.83 7.55 -7.21
CA MET A 118 -2.25 7.76 -7.48
C MET A 118 -2.63 9.22 -7.26
N GLN A 119 -3.81 9.60 -7.74
CA GLN A 119 -4.26 10.98 -7.68
C GLN A 119 -4.44 11.47 -6.24
N HIS A 120 -3.65 12.45 -5.86
CA HIS A 120 -3.69 13.02 -4.52
C HIS A 120 -5.04 13.68 -4.25
N GLU A 121 -5.61 13.35 -3.08
CA GLU A 121 -6.87 13.88 -2.56
C GLU A 121 -8.12 13.37 -3.27
N LEU A 122 -7.99 12.39 -4.18
CA LEU A 122 -9.17 11.74 -4.75
C LEU A 122 -9.92 10.99 -3.64
N VAL A 123 -11.24 11.21 -3.58
CA VAL A 123 -12.10 10.48 -2.63
C VAL A 123 -12.87 9.42 -3.40
N VAL A 124 -12.65 8.16 -3.02
CA VAL A 124 -13.24 7.02 -3.70
C VAL A 124 -14.46 6.54 -2.91
N GLU A 125 -15.60 6.44 -3.59
CA GLU A 125 -16.86 5.96 -3.01
C GLU A 125 -17.24 6.71 -1.74
N GLU A 126 -16.89 8.01 -1.68
CA GLU A 126 -17.22 8.90 -0.57
C GLU A 126 -16.66 8.41 0.77
N ARG A 127 -15.70 7.48 0.75
CA ARG A 127 -15.19 6.87 1.98
C ARG A 127 -13.68 6.85 2.08
N LEU A 128 -12.98 6.64 0.98
CA LEU A 128 -11.53 6.44 0.99
C LEU A 128 -10.84 7.61 0.31
N LYS A 129 -9.98 8.30 1.04
CA LYS A 129 -9.22 9.41 0.48
C LYS A 129 -7.80 8.93 0.16
N ILE A 130 -7.37 9.16 -1.08
CA ILE A 130 -6.01 8.86 -1.49
C ILE A 130 -5.14 10.06 -1.17
N VAL A 131 -4.02 9.83 -0.48
CA VAL A 131 -3.14 10.89 -0.02
C VAL A 131 -1.70 10.58 -0.39
N ASN A 132 -1.02 11.53 -1.02
CA ASN A 132 0.42 11.45 -1.20
C ASN A 132 1.05 11.99 0.08
N PRO A 133 1.72 11.14 0.87
CA PRO A 133 2.20 11.56 2.18
C PRO A 133 3.46 12.42 2.12
N PHE A 134 4.02 12.59 0.91
CA PHE A 134 5.28 13.30 0.72
C PHE A 134 5.09 14.76 0.27
N ILE A 135 3.87 15.17 0.07
CA ILE A 135 3.56 16.55 -0.33
C ILE A 135 3.29 17.40 0.91
#